data_9f2df7cca45a48f6a4226926be17ce98
#
_entry.id   9f2df7cca45a48f6a4226926be17ce98
#
_cell.length_a   1.000
_cell.length_b   1.000
_cell.length_c   1.000
_cell.angle_alpha   90.00
_cell.angle_beta   90.00
_cell.angle_gamma   90.00
#
_symmetry.space_group_name_H-M   'P 1'
#
loop_
_entity.id
_entity.type
_entity.pdbx_description
1 polymer ?
#
loop_
_entity_poly.entity_id
_entity_poly.type
_entity_poly.pdbx_seq_one_letter_code
_entity_poly.pdbx_strand_id
1 'polypeptide(L)'
;LGSALTQVNLADFLRGEAGLDTLLSERGENLSGGQRQRLALARALLHDSPVYIFDEATSNIDVESENDIMAQIHALAGRKTVLMISHRLANVTASDEIYVLERGNIVQHGTHDALLKQGGAYAALWSAQQVLEHYGEEAAK
;
A
#
# COMPACT_ATOMS: atom_id res chain seq x y z
N LEU A 1 -14.46 -6.39 -15.42
CA LEU A 1 -13.77 -7.31 -14.49
C LEU A 1 -12.34 -7.62 -14.97
N GLY A 2 -12.17 -8.08 -16.22
CA GLY A 2 -10.84 -8.42 -16.76
C GLY A 2 -9.83 -7.27 -16.67
N SER A 3 -10.22 -6.04 -16.99
CA SER A 3 -9.33 -4.88 -16.90
C SER A 3 -8.85 -4.59 -15.47
N ALA A 4 -9.71 -4.74 -14.47
CA ALA A 4 -9.32 -4.55 -13.08
C ALA A 4 -8.31 -5.62 -12.62
N LEU A 5 -8.49 -6.87 -13.04
CA LEU A 5 -7.56 -7.96 -12.73
C LEU A 5 -6.20 -7.77 -13.42
N THR A 6 -6.20 -7.29 -14.66
CA THR A 6 -4.96 -6.93 -15.36
C THR A 6 -4.25 -5.78 -14.66
N GLN A 7 -4.98 -4.76 -14.25
CA GLN A 7 -4.45 -3.58 -13.58
C GLN A 7 -3.73 -3.92 -12.27
N VAL A 8 -4.19 -4.94 -11.54
CA VAL A 8 -3.56 -5.39 -10.27
C VAL A 8 -2.61 -6.59 -10.46
N ASN A 9 -2.19 -6.90 -11.67
CA ASN A 9 -1.29 -8.01 -11.99
C ASN A 9 -1.78 -9.39 -11.49
N LEU A 10 -3.09 -9.65 -11.54
CA LEU A 10 -3.70 -10.93 -11.17
C LEU A 10 -4.15 -11.75 -12.38
N ALA A 11 -4.24 -11.13 -13.56
CA ALA A 11 -4.79 -11.77 -14.75
C ALA A 11 -3.97 -13.00 -15.20
N ASP A 12 -2.63 -12.94 -15.10
CA ASP A 12 -1.75 -14.03 -15.51
C ASP A 12 -1.84 -15.23 -14.54
N PHE A 13 -1.88 -14.95 -13.24
CA PHE A 13 -2.13 -15.98 -12.24
C PHE A 13 -3.44 -16.72 -12.52
N LEU A 14 -4.54 -15.99 -12.71
CA LEU A 14 -5.85 -16.59 -12.94
C LEU A 14 -5.90 -17.37 -14.26
N ARG A 15 -5.18 -16.95 -15.31
CA ARG A 15 -5.06 -17.72 -16.58
C ARG A 15 -4.36 -19.06 -16.41
N GLY A 16 -3.41 -19.13 -15.47
CA GLY A 16 -2.74 -20.40 -15.12
C GLY A 16 -3.62 -21.37 -14.32
N GLU A 17 -4.72 -20.87 -13.78
CA GLU A 17 -5.76 -21.62 -13.04
C GLU A 17 -7.02 -21.79 -13.92
N ALA A 18 -8.19 -21.76 -13.34
CA ALA A 18 -9.49 -21.85 -14.05
C ALA A 18 -10.06 -20.47 -14.47
N GLY A 19 -9.23 -19.44 -14.59
CA GLY A 19 -9.66 -18.09 -14.91
C GLY A 19 -10.58 -17.49 -13.83
N LEU A 20 -11.73 -16.96 -14.27
CA LEU A 20 -12.73 -16.41 -13.35
C LEU A 20 -13.50 -17.48 -12.56
N ASP A 21 -13.41 -18.74 -13.00
CA ASP A 21 -14.02 -19.89 -12.33
C ASP A 21 -13.07 -20.54 -11.31
N THR A 22 -11.91 -19.94 -11.07
CA THR A 22 -10.97 -20.38 -10.04
C THR A 22 -11.65 -20.41 -8.67
N LEU A 23 -11.70 -21.60 -8.07
CA LEU A 23 -12.28 -21.77 -6.73
C LEU A 23 -11.37 -21.18 -5.67
N LEU A 24 -11.92 -20.28 -4.89
CA LEU A 24 -11.24 -19.73 -3.71
C LEU A 24 -11.70 -20.51 -2.48
N SER A 25 -10.74 -20.92 -1.66
CA SER A 25 -11.03 -21.50 -0.35
C SER A 25 -11.63 -20.45 0.59
N GLU A 26 -12.18 -20.90 1.71
CA GLU A 26 -12.64 -19.99 2.76
C GLU A 26 -11.49 -19.04 3.15
N ARG A 27 -11.78 -17.74 3.21
CA ARG A 27 -10.81 -16.65 3.47
C ARG A 27 -9.66 -16.52 2.44
N GLY A 28 -9.74 -17.23 1.30
CA GLY A 28 -8.69 -17.19 0.27
C GLY A 28 -7.36 -17.81 0.73
N GLU A 29 -7.40 -18.85 1.56
CA GLU A 29 -6.20 -19.51 2.10
C GLU A 29 -5.32 -20.13 1.01
N ASN A 30 -5.89 -20.46 -0.16
CA ASN A 30 -5.17 -20.94 -1.33
C ASN A 30 -4.50 -19.82 -2.16
N LEU A 31 -4.59 -18.56 -1.72
CA LEU A 31 -3.89 -17.44 -2.32
C LEU A 31 -2.70 -17.01 -1.45
N SER A 32 -1.63 -16.49 -2.07
CA SER A 32 -0.57 -15.81 -1.34
C SER A 32 -1.09 -14.51 -0.68
N GLY A 33 -0.35 -13.95 0.26
CA GLY A 33 -0.67 -12.65 0.87
C GLY A 33 -0.84 -11.55 -0.17
N GLY A 34 0.12 -11.42 -1.10
CA GLY A 34 0.08 -10.46 -2.21
C GLY A 34 -1.10 -10.69 -3.15
N GLN A 35 -1.43 -11.95 -3.48
CA GLN A 35 -2.59 -12.26 -4.33
C GLN A 35 -3.91 -11.88 -3.65
N ARG A 36 -4.04 -12.10 -2.34
CA ARG A 36 -5.24 -11.66 -1.58
C ARG A 36 -5.37 -10.14 -1.59
N GLN A 37 -4.28 -9.40 -1.35
CA GLN A 37 -4.29 -7.94 -1.36
C GLN A 37 -4.62 -7.39 -2.76
N ARG A 38 -4.02 -7.94 -3.82
CA ARG A 38 -4.34 -7.57 -5.21
C ARG A 38 -5.81 -7.85 -5.55
N LEU A 39 -6.38 -8.96 -5.09
CA LEU A 39 -7.80 -9.26 -5.30
C LEU A 39 -8.71 -8.28 -4.55
N ALA A 40 -8.35 -7.90 -3.32
CA ALA A 40 -9.08 -6.88 -2.57
C ALA A 40 -9.01 -5.50 -3.27
N LEU A 41 -7.85 -5.13 -3.81
CA LEU A 41 -7.67 -3.92 -4.60
C LEU A 41 -8.51 -3.96 -5.89
N ALA A 42 -8.47 -5.07 -6.65
CA ALA A 42 -9.30 -5.23 -7.85
C ALA A 42 -10.80 -5.05 -7.55
N ARG A 43 -11.26 -5.60 -6.42
CA ARG A 43 -12.64 -5.42 -5.97
C ARG A 43 -12.97 -3.97 -5.65
N ALA A 44 -12.06 -3.25 -4.98
CA ALA A 44 -12.22 -1.83 -4.69
C ALA A 44 -12.27 -1.01 -6.00
N LEU A 45 -11.38 -1.27 -6.95
CA LEU A 45 -11.35 -0.60 -8.26
C LEU A 45 -12.64 -0.79 -9.06
N LEU A 46 -13.23 -1.97 -9.01
CA LEU A 46 -14.51 -2.26 -9.68
C LEU A 46 -15.68 -1.46 -9.10
N HIS A 47 -15.60 -1.08 -7.83
CA HIS A 47 -16.63 -0.27 -7.17
C HIS A 47 -16.60 1.19 -7.63
N ASP A 48 -15.48 1.65 -8.17
CA ASP A 48 -15.24 3.00 -8.73
C ASP A 48 -15.70 4.14 -7.79
N SER A 49 -15.37 4.05 -6.52
CA SER A 49 -15.72 5.06 -5.51
C SER A 49 -15.00 6.39 -5.77
N PRO A 50 -15.57 7.54 -5.35
CA PRO A 50 -14.87 8.83 -5.38
C PRO A 50 -13.76 8.92 -4.33
N VAL A 51 -13.87 8.15 -3.24
CA VAL A 51 -12.91 8.10 -2.12
C VAL A 51 -12.51 6.67 -1.86
N TYR A 52 -11.22 6.43 -1.71
CA TYR A 52 -10.62 5.15 -1.31
C TYR A 52 -9.91 5.30 0.02
N ILE A 53 -10.10 4.32 0.90
CA ILE A 53 -9.38 4.23 2.19
C ILE A 53 -8.60 2.93 2.17
N PHE A 54 -7.28 3.04 2.29
CA PHE A 54 -6.34 1.92 2.39
C PHE A 54 -5.75 1.89 3.79
N ASP A 55 -6.15 0.89 4.57
CA ASP A 55 -5.64 0.68 5.91
C ASP A 55 -4.64 -0.48 5.87
N GLU A 56 -3.35 -0.15 5.99
CA GLU A 56 -2.24 -1.10 5.93
C GLU A 56 -2.30 -2.07 4.73
N ALA A 57 -2.69 -1.58 3.54
CA ALA A 57 -2.97 -2.40 2.35
C ALA A 57 -1.76 -3.21 1.86
N THR A 58 -0.56 -2.93 2.32
CA THR A 58 0.69 -3.63 1.96
C THR A 58 1.33 -4.36 3.14
N SER A 59 0.61 -4.56 4.24
CA SER A 59 1.13 -5.29 5.40
C SER A 59 1.31 -6.78 5.10
N ASN A 60 2.41 -7.37 5.59
CA ASN A 60 2.69 -8.80 5.52
C ASN A 60 2.73 -9.41 4.10
N ILE A 61 3.19 -8.65 3.13
CA ILE A 61 3.44 -9.11 1.76
C ILE A 61 4.90 -8.89 1.36
N ASP A 62 5.33 -9.58 0.31
CA ASP A 62 6.67 -9.40 -0.26
C ASP A 62 6.83 -8.01 -0.91
N VAL A 63 8.09 -7.57 -1.04
CA VAL A 63 8.44 -6.24 -1.55
C VAL A 63 7.95 -6.02 -2.99
N GLU A 64 7.99 -7.04 -3.83
CA GLU A 64 7.53 -6.94 -5.22
C GLU A 64 6.02 -6.70 -5.29
N SER A 65 5.24 -7.49 -4.54
CA SER A 65 3.79 -7.32 -4.41
C SER A 65 3.42 -5.96 -3.82
N GLU A 66 4.20 -5.48 -2.84
CA GLU A 66 4.01 -4.16 -2.25
C GLU A 66 4.19 -3.04 -3.28
N ASN A 67 5.29 -3.07 -4.05
CA ASN A 67 5.57 -2.06 -5.06
C ASN A 67 4.47 -2.01 -6.12
N ASP A 68 3.98 -3.15 -6.57
CA ASP A 68 2.89 -3.25 -7.54
C ASP A 68 1.59 -2.61 -7.00
N ILE A 69 1.22 -2.93 -5.76
CA ILE A 69 0.03 -2.39 -5.11
C ILE A 69 0.16 -0.88 -4.91
N MET A 70 1.31 -0.41 -4.44
CA MET A 70 1.57 1.02 -4.25
C MET A 70 1.51 1.80 -5.57
N ALA A 71 2.05 1.25 -6.67
CA ALA A 71 1.93 1.87 -7.99
C ALA A 71 0.46 2.07 -8.41
N GLN A 72 -0.42 1.10 -8.12
CA GLN A 72 -1.85 1.22 -8.41
C GLN A 72 -2.54 2.26 -7.50
N ILE A 73 -2.20 2.31 -6.23
CA ILE A 73 -2.72 3.32 -5.29
C ILE A 73 -2.31 4.73 -5.71
N HIS A 74 -1.05 4.94 -6.09
CA HIS A 74 -0.58 6.23 -6.61
C HIS A 74 -1.27 6.64 -7.92
N ALA A 75 -1.52 5.68 -8.82
CA ALA A 75 -2.28 5.93 -10.06
C ALA A 75 -3.74 6.33 -9.78
N LEU A 76 -4.33 5.86 -8.69
CA LEU A 76 -5.66 6.28 -8.23
C LEU A 76 -5.64 7.71 -7.68
N ALA A 77 -4.64 8.07 -6.88
CA ALA A 77 -4.52 9.38 -6.22
C ALA A 77 -4.53 10.54 -7.23
N GLY A 78 -4.06 10.34 -8.46
CA GLY A 78 -4.15 11.33 -9.54
C GLY A 78 -5.58 11.61 -10.05
N ARG A 79 -6.59 10.82 -9.66
CA ARG A 79 -7.97 10.90 -10.16
C ARG A 79 -9.05 10.82 -9.09
N LYS A 80 -8.73 10.32 -7.93
CA LYS A 80 -9.65 10.04 -6.82
C LYS A 80 -9.06 10.58 -5.52
N THR A 81 -9.88 10.77 -4.51
CA THR A 81 -9.38 11.01 -3.15
C THR A 81 -8.92 9.70 -2.55
N VAL A 82 -7.66 9.66 -2.12
CA VAL A 82 -7.06 8.49 -1.48
C VAL A 82 -6.62 8.86 -0.07
N LEU A 83 -7.13 8.15 0.92
CA LEU A 83 -6.64 8.16 2.28
C LEU A 83 -5.87 6.86 2.52
N MET A 84 -4.61 6.95 2.88
CA MET A 84 -3.77 5.80 3.15
C MET A 84 -3.25 5.84 4.59
N ILE A 85 -3.39 4.72 5.29
CA ILE A 85 -2.79 4.49 6.60
C ILE A 85 -1.65 3.50 6.40
N SER A 86 -0.44 3.90 6.77
CA SER A 86 0.75 3.06 6.63
C SER A 86 1.70 3.29 7.80
N HIS A 87 2.30 2.19 8.28
CA HIS A 87 3.43 2.24 9.20
C HIS A 87 4.79 2.28 8.46
N ARG A 88 4.80 2.10 7.13
CA ARG A 88 5.99 2.28 6.28
C ARG A 88 5.97 3.67 5.67
N LEU A 89 6.85 4.53 6.16
CA LEU A 89 6.86 5.94 5.74
C LEU A 89 7.27 6.11 4.27
N ALA A 90 8.05 5.19 3.70
CA ALA A 90 8.38 5.19 2.27
C ALA A 90 7.12 5.23 1.39
N ASN A 91 6.03 4.60 1.81
CA ASN A 91 4.78 4.53 1.06
C ASN A 91 4.01 5.87 1.02
N VAL A 92 4.29 6.79 1.95
CA VAL A 92 3.56 8.07 2.06
C VAL A 92 4.36 9.28 1.60
N THR A 93 5.63 9.12 1.21
CA THR A 93 6.51 10.24 0.83
C THR A 93 5.97 11.06 -0.35
N ALA A 94 5.26 10.42 -1.28
CA ALA A 94 4.67 11.05 -2.46
C ALA A 94 3.22 11.56 -2.23
N SER A 95 2.72 11.53 -1.00
CA SER A 95 1.38 12.04 -0.68
C SER A 95 1.33 13.57 -0.73
N ASP A 96 0.20 14.11 -1.17
CA ASP A 96 -0.03 15.56 -1.19
C ASP A 96 -0.03 16.15 0.23
N GLU A 97 -0.53 15.39 1.21
CA GLU A 97 -0.60 15.78 2.62
C GLU A 97 -0.43 14.55 3.52
N ILE A 98 0.40 14.67 4.53
CA ILE A 98 0.65 13.65 5.55
C ILE A 98 0.17 14.18 6.90
N TYR A 99 -0.63 13.39 7.61
CA TYR A 99 -1.06 13.67 8.97
C TYR A 99 -0.35 12.73 9.94
N VAL A 100 0.37 13.29 10.89
CA VAL A 100 1.09 12.54 11.92
C VAL A 100 0.24 12.48 13.17
N LEU A 101 -0.11 11.26 13.59
CA LEU A 101 -0.94 11.01 14.76
C LEU A 101 -0.08 10.52 15.93
N GLU A 102 -0.26 11.14 17.09
CA GLU A 102 0.32 10.69 18.35
C GLU A 102 -0.75 10.74 19.44
N ARG A 103 -0.96 9.59 20.12
CA ARG A 103 -1.93 9.45 21.22
C ARG A 103 -3.33 9.97 20.87
N GLY A 104 -3.78 9.68 19.63
CA GLY A 104 -5.11 10.08 19.16
C GLY A 104 -5.24 11.53 18.70
N ASN A 105 -4.15 12.30 18.65
CA ASN A 105 -4.14 13.68 18.20
C ASN A 105 -3.26 13.85 16.96
N ILE A 106 -3.66 14.75 16.05
CA ILE A 106 -2.81 15.17 14.94
C ILE A 106 -1.78 16.16 15.53
N VAL A 107 -0.51 15.75 15.53
CA VAL A 107 0.61 16.55 16.08
C VAL A 107 1.37 17.32 15.02
N GLN A 108 1.36 16.84 13.78
CA GLN A 108 1.97 17.50 12.61
C GLN A 108 1.17 17.17 11.36
N HIS A 109 1.21 18.03 10.36
CA HIS A 109 0.72 17.75 9.02
C HIS A 109 1.51 18.55 7.98
N GLY A 110 1.56 18.07 6.74
CA GLY A 110 2.26 18.69 5.63
C GLY A 110 2.80 17.68 4.64
N THR A 111 3.60 18.13 3.69
CA THR A 111 4.32 17.25 2.76
C THR A 111 5.52 16.61 3.44
N HIS A 112 6.02 15.52 2.87
CA HIS A 112 7.23 14.83 3.34
C HIS A 112 8.40 15.79 3.60
N ASP A 113 8.74 16.62 2.61
CA ASP A 113 9.88 17.54 2.69
C ASP A 113 9.67 18.64 3.76
N ALA A 114 8.43 19.12 3.88
CA ALA A 114 8.09 20.14 4.89
C ALA A 114 8.23 19.58 6.30
N LEU A 115 7.73 18.36 6.53
CA LEU A 115 7.78 17.70 7.82
C LEU A 115 9.21 17.32 8.23
N LEU A 116 10.06 16.91 7.28
CA LEU A 116 11.49 16.67 7.55
C LEU A 116 12.21 17.97 7.97
N LYS A 117 11.94 19.08 7.25
CA LYS A 117 12.55 20.39 7.59
C LYS A 117 12.06 20.93 8.93
N GLN A 118 10.79 20.69 9.26
CA GLN A 118 10.20 21.10 10.54
C GLN A 118 10.83 20.34 11.71
N GLY A 119 11.27 19.09 11.49
CA GLY A 119 11.67 18.19 12.57
C GLY A 119 10.46 17.66 13.36
N GLY A 120 10.72 17.11 14.56
CA GLY A 120 9.65 16.60 15.44
C GLY A 120 9.30 15.14 15.17
N ALA A 121 8.03 14.76 15.42
CA ALA A 121 7.59 13.35 15.43
C ALA A 121 7.81 12.65 14.07
N TYR A 122 7.48 13.32 12.97
CA TYR A 122 7.67 12.75 11.63
C TYR A 122 9.15 12.47 11.33
N ALA A 123 10.02 13.45 11.54
CA ALA A 123 11.45 13.31 11.27
C ALA A 123 12.09 12.24 12.15
N ALA A 124 11.66 12.12 13.41
CA ALA A 124 12.12 11.07 14.31
C ALA A 124 11.71 9.67 13.83
N LEU A 125 10.45 9.50 13.41
CA LEU A 125 9.95 8.24 12.84
C LEU A 125 10.69 7.89 11.54
N TRP A 126 10.89 8.85 10.66
CA TRP A 126 11.63 8.66 9.41
C TRP A 126 13.05 8.19 9.66
N SER A 127 13.79 8.87 10.54
CA SER A 127 15.16 8.48 10.90
C SER A 127 15.22 7.08 11.51
N ALA A 128 14.28 6.73 12.38
CA ALA A 128 14.22 5.40 12.98
C ALA A 128 13.99 4.30 11.93
N GLN A 129 13.10 4.53 10.96
CA GLN A 129 12.87 3.55 9.88
C GLN A 129 14.07 3.40 8.96
N GLN A 130 14.74 4.50 8.57
CA GLN A 130 15.93 4.44 7.74
C GLN A 130 17.06 3.62 8.39
N VAL A 131 17.23 3.75 9.70
CA VAL A 131 18.20 2.95 10.46
C VAL A 131 17.84 1.46 10.39
N LEU A 132 16.58 1.10 10.59
CA LEU A 132 16.14 -0.30 10.55
C LEU A 132 16.27 -0.93 9.16
N GLU A 133 15.95 -0.18 8.10
CA GLU A 133 16.08 -0.63 6.71
C GLU A 133 17.56 -0.89 6.36
N HIS A 134 18.47 0.01 6.78
CA HIS A 134 19.90 -0.14 6.54
C HIS A 134 20.49 -1.38 7.23
N TYR A 135 20.11 -1.62 8.50
CA TYR A 135 20.55 -2.83 9.22
C TYR A 135 19.98 -4.12 8.59
N GLY A 136 18.74 -4.08 8.05
CA GLY A 136 18.13 -5.20 7.35
C GLY A 136 18.88 -5.58 6.08
N GLU A 137 19.35 -4.60 5.31
CA GLU A 137 20.13 -4.80 4.09
C GLU A 137 21.55 -5.35 4.35
N GLU A 138 22.19 -4.92 5.45
CA GLU A 138 23.51 -5.45 5.84
C GLU A 138 23.44 -6.88 6.37
N ALA A 139 22.36 -7.26 7.04
CA ALA A 139 22.15 -8.61 7.56
C ALA A 139 21.76 -9.63 6.48
N ALA A 140 21.35 -9.18 5.30
CA ALA A 140 20.95 -10.01 4.16
C ALA A 140 22.11 -10.30 3.17
N LYS A 141 23.31 -9.76 3.41
CA LYS A 141 24.54 -10.00 2.65
C LYS A 141 25.43 -11.04 3.32
#